data_2373fd31a032b1c78793a2addf94e3b7
#
_entry.id   2373fd31a032b1c78793a2addf94e3b7
#
_cell.length_a   1.000
_cell.length_b   1.000
_cell.length_c   1.000
_cell.angle_alpha   90.00
_cell.angle_beta   90.00
_cell.angle_gamma   90.00
#
_symmetry.space_group_name_H-M   'P 1'
#
loop_
_entity.id
_entity.type
_entity.pdbx_description
1 polymer ?
#
loop_
_entity_poly.entity_id
_entity_poly.type
_entity_poly.pdbx_seq_one_letter_code
_entity_poly.pdbx_strand_id
1 'polypeptide(L)'
;FLTISEVINADLRWEWYPSEVDSLSVAVFYKDMDDPIERVVQLASGTAGNSRTFQNSESAELYGAEVEGRKEFNLGKDFTRTLFVAFNGAYIESEVSAQNQLDRELQGQPDYTEKLIVGYDDIASGHQLTLLFNYNGEFIADVGIDQLPDVLLEARGELNLIYRYNLSEALTLQAKVENLLNAEVEYTQGGKVFQRYEKGLGLQVAFNWEF
;
A
#
# COMPACT_ATOMS: atom_id res chain seq x y z
N PHE A 1 30.50 3.69 6.10
CA PHE A 1 30.13 4.28 4.80
C PHE A 1 29.16 3.30 4.13
N LEU A 2 28.09 3.81 3.47
CA LEU A 2 27.20 2.98 2.68
C LEU A 2 27.87 2.58 1.36
N THR A 3 27.65 1.34 0.93
CA THR A 3 27.97 0.82 -0.39
C THR A 3 26.79 0.97 -1.33
N ILE A 4 27.03 0.83 -2.63
CA ILE A 4 25.95 0.86 -3.65
C ILE A 4 25.22 -0.46 -3.58
N SER A 5 23.89 -0.40 -3.53
CA SER A 5 23.02 -1.59 -3.64
C SER A 5 22.81 -1.93 -5.12
N GLU A 6 22.92 -3.20 -5.47
CA GLU A 6 22.61 -3.74 -6.79
C GLU A 6 21.37 -4.62 -6.71
N VAL A 7 20.48 -4.56 -7.73
CA VAL A 7 19.23 -5.33 -7.73
C VAL A 7 19.00 -5.97 -9.09
N ILE A 8 18.79 -7.28 -9.10
CA ILE A 8 18.36 -8.04 -10.26
C ILE A 8 16.86 -8.36 -10.08
N ASN A 9 16.05 -8.04 -11.11
CA ASN A 9 14.61 -8.33 -11.11
C ASN A 9 14.25 -9.26 -12.25
N ALA A 10 13.33 -10.20 -11.97
CA ALA A 10 12.69 -11.04 -12.95
C ALA A 10 11.19 -11.09 -12.71
N ASP A 11 10.40 -10.78 -13.74
CA ASP A 11 8.94 -10.68 -13.65
C ASP A 11 8.31 -11.49 -14.79
N LEU A 12 7.20 -12.17 -14.49
CA LEU A 12 6.35 -12.82 -15.48
C LEU A 12 4.90 -12.44 -15.20
N ARG A 13 4.20 -11.87 -16.19
CA ARG A 13 2.80 -11.45 -16.10
C ARG A 13 1.98 -12.07 -17.21
N TRP A 14 0.82 -12.62 -16.84
CA TRP A 14 -0.23 -13.05 -17.73
C TRP A 14 -1.43 -12.12 -17.58
N GLU A 15 -2.04 -11.75 -18.72
CA GLU A 15 -3.18 -10.83 -18.77
C GLU A 15 -4.29 -11.40 -19.64
N TRP A 16 -5.52 -11.22 -19.20
CA TRP A 16 -6.71 -11.62 -19.91
C TRP A 16 -7.76 -10.48 -19.90
N TYR A 17 -8.22 -10.14 -21.09
CA TYR A 17 -9.19 -9.07 -21.34
C TYR A 17 -10.46 -9.66 -21.94
N PRO A 18 -11.45 -10.13 -21.13
CA PRO A 18 -12.70 -10.70 -21.63
C PRO A 18 -13.60 -9.68 -22.31
N SER A 19 -13.42 -8.39 -22.05
CA SER A 19 -14.07 -7.27 -22.73
C SER A 19 -13.16 -6.04 -22.74
N GLU A 20 -13.62 -4.93 -23.33
CA GLU A 20 -12.89 -3.65 -23.36
C GLU A 20 -12.74 -3.00 -21.98
N VAL A 21 -13.61 -3.36 -21.03
CA VAL A 21 -13.66 -2.76 -19.68
C VAL A 21 -13.29 -3.75 -18.57
N ASP A 22 -13.25 -5.05 -18.87
CA ASP A 22 -12.93 -6.11 -17.92
C ASP A 22 -11.50 -6.61 -18.12
N SER A 23 -10.81 -6.84 -17.03
CA SER A 23 -9.45 -7.38 -17.05
C SER A 23 -9.17 -8.29 -15.87
N LEU A 24 -8.29 -9.24 -16.06
CA LEU A 24 -7.69 -10.06 -15.03
C LEU A 24 -6.22 -10.25 -15.36
N SER A 25 -5.35 -10.06 -14.40
CA SER A 25 -3.93 -10.37 -14.54
C SER A 25 -3.40 -11.12 -13.33
N VAL A 26 -2.40 -11.94 -13.58
CA VAL A 26 -1.62 -12.64 -12.56
C VAL A 26 -0.15 -12.41 -12.89
N ALA A 27 0.63 -12.02 -11.91
CA ALA A 27 2.07 -11.85 -12.04
C ALA A 27 2.79 -12.63 -10.94
N VAL A 28 3.99 -13.07 -11.25
CA VAL A 28 4.97 -13.58 -10.28
C VAL A 28 6.26 -12.81 -10.49
N PHE A 29 6.97 -12.53 -9.42
CA PHE A 29 8.19 -11.74 -9.45
C PHE A 29 9.24 -12.30 -8.48
N TYR A 30 10.49 -12.02 -8.81
CA TYR A 30 11.65 -12.33 -8.00
C TYR A 30 12.62 -11.15 -8.04
N LYS A 31 13.22 -10.82 -6.90
CA LYS A 31 14.29 -9.83 -6.78
C LYS A 31 15.41 -10.39 -5.96
N ASP A 32 16.62 -10.19 -6.45
CA ASP A 32 17.87 -10.49 -5.76
C ASP A 32 18.63 -9.18 -5.56
N MET A 33 19.06 -8.93 -4.34
CA MET A 33 19.63 -7.65 -3.92
C MET A 33 20.96 -7.89 -3.22
N ASP A 34 22.00 -7.27 -3.74
CA ASP A 34 23.31 -7.17 -3.09
C ASP A 34 23.41 -5.84 -2.33
N ASP A 35 23.95 -5.88 -1.12
CA ASP A 35 24.15 -4.70 -0.26
C ASP A 35 22.88 -3.82 -0.07
N PRO A 36 21.68 -4.38 0.21
CA PRO A 36 20.48 -3.56 0.40
C PRO A 36 20.67 -2.58 1.56
N ILE A 37 20.22 -1.34 1.36
CA ILE A 37 20.32 -0.29 2.37
C ILE A 37 19.06 -0.26 3.21
N GLU A 38 19.22 -0.46 4.51
CA GLU A 38 18.12 -0.47 5.46
C GLU A 38 18.29 0.59 6.55
N ARG A 39 17.17 1.07 7.06
CA ARG A 39 17.15 1.97 8.21
C ARG A 39 17.20 1.15 9.49
N VAL A 40 18.20 1.41 10.32
CA VAL A 40 18.41 0.68 11.57
C VAL A 40 18.21 1.56 12.79
N VAL A 41 17.73 0.95 13.87
CA VAL A 41 17.61 1.57 15.19
C VAL A 41 18.61 0.93 16.14
N GLN A 42 19.35 1.78 16.85
CA GLN A 42 20.38 1.40 17.80
C GLN A 42 20.28 2.21 19.10
N LEU A 43 20.89 1.74 20.17
CA LEU A 43 21.00 2.50 21.40
C LEU A 43 21.85 3.76 21.18
N ALA A 44 21.31 4.91 21.55
CA ALA A 44 22.07 6.15 21.50
C ALA A 44 23.12 6.20 22.62
N SER A 45 24.27 6.77 22.35
CA SER A 45 25.27 7.04 23.37
C SER A 45 24.75 8.08 24.36
N GLY A 46 24.53 7.69 25.63
CA GLY A 46 24.05 8.56 26.70
C GLY A 46 22.61 8.28 27.09
N THR A 47 21.91 9.29 27.62
CA THR A 47 20.53 9.16 28.14
C THR A 47 19.44 9.43 27.10
N ALA A 48 19.79 9.57 25.84
CA ALA A 48 18.89 10.09 24.79
C ALA A 48 17.98 9.04 24.12
N GLY A 49 17.98 7.77 24.59
CA GLY A 49 17.13 6.72 24.01
C GLY A 49 17.73 6.10 22.73
N ASN A 50 16.90 5.84 21.72
CA ASN A 50 17.33 5.19 20.47
C ASN A 50 17.74 6.23 19.41
N SER A 51 18.73 5.89 18.58
CA SER A 51 19.09 6.65 17.37
C SER A 51 18.79 5.84 16.11
N ARG A 52 18.50 6.51 15.01
CA ARG A 52 18.28 5.91 13.70
C ARG A 52 19.40 6.28 12.75
N THR A 53 19.85 5.31 11.97
CA THR A 53 20.85 5.49 10.91
C THR A 53 20.56 4.54 9.76
N PHE A 54 21.43 4.49 8.76
CA PHE A 54 21.33 3.56 7.64
C PHE A 54 22.58 2.69 7.58
N GLN A 55 22.40 1.43 7.23
CA GLN A 55 23.48 0.50 6.93
C GLN A 55 23.12 -0.44 5.79
N ASN A 56 24.13 -1.05 5.15
CA ASN A 56 23.90 -2.13 4.21
C ASN A 56 23.78 -3.45 4.98
N SER A 57 22.84 -4.29 4.58
CA SER A 57 22.81 -5.74 4.85
C SER A 57 23.62 -6.46 3.77
N GLU A 58 23.93 -7.75 3.95
CA GLU A 58 24.77 -8.48 2.98
C GLU A 58 24.02 -8.76 1.68
N SER A 59 22.82 -9.33 1.79
CA SER A 59 21.97 -9.63 0.66
C SER A 59 20.50 -9.70 1.09
N ALA A 60 19.59 -9.59 0.13
CA ALA A 60 18.19 -9.88 0.34
C ALA A 60 17.59 -10.52 -0.91
N GLU A 61 16.69 -11.46 -0.69
CA GLU A 61 15.84 -12.04 -1.72
C GLU A 61 14.39 -11.69 -1.44
N LEU A 62 13.63 -11.47 -2.51
CA LEU A 62 12.20 -11.19 -2.42
C LEU A 62 11.50 -11.85 -3.59
N TYR A 63 10.42 -12.57 -3.32
CA TYR A 63 9.58 -13.16 -4.35
C TYR A 63 8.11 -13.09 -3.96
N GLY A 64 7.24 -13.15 -4.94
CA GLY A 64 5.83 -13.06 -4.67
C GLY A 64 4.96 -13.26 -5.88
N ALA A 65 3.66 -13.15 -5.62
CA ALA A 65 2.63 -13.21 -6.64
C ALA A 65 1.64 -12.06 -6.45
N GLU A 66 1.13 -11.57 -7.56
CA GLU A 66 0.14 -10.50 -7.61
C GLU A 66 -1.04 -10.94 -8.47
N VAL A 67 -2.25 -10.62 -8.02
CA VAL A 67 -3.49 -10.80 -8.77
C VAL A 67 -4.21 -9.46 -8.85
N GLU A 68 -4.57 -9.05 -10.04
CA GLU A 68 -5.30 -7.81 -10.30
C GLU A 68 -6.50 -8.10 -11.19
N GLY A 69 -7.63 -7.47 -10.93
CA GLY A 69 -8.81 -7.64 -11.74
C GLY A 69 -9.74 -6.43 -11.71
N ARG A 70 -10.49 -6.27 -12.79
CA ARG A 70 -11.57 -5.30 -12.93
C ARG A 70 -12.75 -5.94 -13.60
N LYS A 71 -13.93 -5.74 -13.04
CA LYS A 71 -15.21 -6.14 -13.62
C LYS A 71 -16.20 -4.99 -13.58
N GLU A 72 -16.87 -4.76 -14.71
CA GLU A 72 -17.92 -3.77 -14.85
C GLU A 72 -19.28 -4.44 -15.09
N PHE A 73 -20.32 -3.89 -14.45
CA PHE A 73 -21.69 -4.36 -14.54
C PHE A 73 -22.59 -3.20 -14.99
N ASN A 74 -23.28 -3.39 -16.10
CA ASN A 74 -24.30 -2.45 -16.56
C ASN A 74 -25.60 -2.67 -15.76
N LEU A 75 -26.08 -1.63 -15.08
CA LEU A 75 -27.27 -1.67 -14.24
C LEU A 75 -28.55 -1.19 -14.95
N GLY A 76 -28.44 -0.71 -16.19
CA GLY A 76 -29.54 -0.19 -17.00
C GLY A 76 -29.56 -0.77 -18.41
N LYS A 77 -30.69 -0.58 -19.13
CA LYS A 77 -30.81 -1.03 -20.52
C LYS A 77 -30.05 -0.17 -21.52
N ASP A 78 -29.66 1.03 -21.12
CA ASP A 78 -29.12 2.12 -21.91
C ASP A 78 -27.66 2.44 -21.55
N PHE A 79 -27.00 1.58 -20.76
CA PHE A 79 -25.60 1.73 -20.34
C PHE A 79 -25.28 3.07 -19.65
N THR A 80 -26.32 3.74 -19.11
CA THR A 80 -26.15 5.02 -18.41
C THR A 80 -25.73 4.85 -16.96
N ARG A 81 -25.88 3.63 -16.41
CA ARG A 81 -25.53 3.29 -15.04
C ARG A 81 -24.62 2.08 -15.01
N THR A 82 -23.49 2.24 -14.36
CA THR A 82 -22.52 1.16 -14.20
C THR A 82 -22.09 1.01 -12.74
N LEU A 83 -21.85 -0.22 -12.35
CA LEU A 83 -21.15 -0.59 -11.14
C LEU A 83 -19.85 -1.26 -11.54
N PHE A 84 -18.72 -0.83 -11.03
CA PHE A 84 -17.49 -1.57 -11.25
C PHE A 84 -16.84 -1.97 -9.93
N VAL A 85 -16.16 -3.10 -9.98
CA VAL A 85 -15.31 -3.60 -8.91
C VAL A 85 -13.92 -3.81 -9.49
N ALA A 86 -12.91 -3.25 -8.85
CA ALA A 86 -11.52 -3.54 -9.16
C ALA A 86 -10.80 -3.97 -7.88
N PHE A 87 -9.93 -4.95 -8.00
CA PHE A 87 -9.11 -5.43 -6.90
C PHE A 87 -7.67 -5.62 -7.35
N ASN A 88 -6.77 -5.49 -6.41
CA ASN A 88 -5.37 -5.87 -6.51
C ASN A 88 -4.98 -6.50 -5.18
N GLY A 89 -4.27 -7.61 -5.22
CA GLY A 89 -3.74 -8.28 -4.04
C GLY A 89 -2.38 -8.85 -4.37
N ALA A 90 -1.42 -8.66 -3.47
CA ALA A 90 -0.09 -9.24 -3.57
C ALA A 90 0.25 -10.01 -2.30
N TYR A 91 0.91 -11.16 -2.49
CA TYR A 91 1.58 -11.91 -1.45
C TYR A 91 3.07 -11.92 -1.74
N ILE A 92 3.87 -11.59 -0.73
CA ILE A 92 5.29 -11.33 -0.88
C ILE A 92 6.02 -12.00 0.26
N GLU A 93 7.05 -12.77 -0.05
CA GLU A 93 8.01 -13.29 0.92
C GLU A 93 9.37 -12.65 0.68
N SER A 94 10.08 -12.36 1.73
CA SER A 94 11.42 -11.81 1.66
C SER A 94 12.31 -12.37 2.76
N GLU A 95 13.59 -12.46 2.48
CA GLU A 95 14.61 -12.92 3.42
C GLU A 95 15.85 -12.04 3.26
N VAL A 96 16.34 -11.50 4.38
CA VAL A 96 17.54 -10.68 4.44
C VAL A 96 18.60 -11.40 5.24
N SER A 97 19.78 -11.56 4.66
CA SER A 97 20.98 -12.01 5.36
C SER A 97 21.81 -10.80 5.81
N ALA A 98 22.11 -10.75 7.10
CA ALA A 98 22.94 -9.71 7.68
C ALA A 98 23.93 -10.30 8.69
N GLN A 99 25.15 -9.77 8.74
CA GLN A 99 26.20 -10.24 9.66
C GLN A 99 25.73 -10.20 11.11
N ASN A 100 25.80 -11.36 11.78
CA ASN A 100 25.45 -11.53 13.19
C ASN A 100 23.96 -11.29 13.54
N GLN A 101 23.06 -11.34 12.58
CA GLN A 101 21.61 -11.30 12.78
C GLN A 101 20.98 -12.60 12.30
N LEU A 102 19.80 -12.92 12.85
CA LEU A 102 18.96 -14.00 12.31
C LEU A 102 18.36 -13.53 10.97
N ASP A 103 18.11 -14.47 10.07
CA ASP A 103 17.36 -14.21 8.85
C ASP A 103 15.99 -13.62 9.23
N ARG A 104 15.59 -12.57 8.51
CA ARG A 104 14.37 -11.81 8.76
C ARG A 104 13.81 -11.25 7.46
N GLU A 105 12.60 -10.74 7.52
CA GLU A 105 11.96 -10.06 6.41
C GLU A 105 12.67 -8.74 6.05
N LEU A 106 12.50 -8.33 4.78
CA LEU A 106 13.04 -7.08 4.26
C LEU A 106 12.27 -5.87 4.86
N GLN A 107 13.00 -4.88 5.31
CA GLN A 107 12.42 -3.64 5.82
C GLN A 107 11.48 -2.98 4.81
N GLY A 108 10.33 -2.53 5.29
CA GLY A 108 9.34 -1.81 4.49
C GLY A 108 8.49 -2.70 3.59
N GLN A 109 8.65 -4.02 3.67
CA GLN A 109 7.95 -4.99 2.85
C GLN A 109 6.92 -5.76 3.68
N PRO A 110 5.60 -5.49 3.52
CA PRO A 110 4.57 -6.32 4.11
C PRO A 110 4.41 -7.63 3.33
N ASP A 111 4.06 -8.72 4.02
CA ASP A 111 3.80 -10.03 3.41
C ASP A 111 2.63 -10.01 2.43
N TYR A 112 1.68 -9.12 2.65
CA TYR A 112 0.54 -8.97 1.77
C TYR A 112 0.01 -7.55 1.73
N THR A 113 -0.49 -7.18 0.56
CA THR A 113 -1.19 -5.93 0.33
C THR A 113 -2.49 -6.19 -0.41
N GLU A 114 -3.53 -5.45 -0.08
CA GLU A 114 -4.82 -5.56 -0.74
C GLU A 114 -5.37 -4.17 -1.07
N LYS A 115 -5.99 -4.07 -2.24
CA LYS A 115 -6.71 -2.89 -2.68
C LYS A 115 -8.03 -3.30 -3.31
N LEU A 116 -9.12 -2.73 -2.82
CA LEU A 116 -10.45 -2.93 -3.37
C LEU A 116 -11.06 -1.58 -3.74
N ILE A 117 -11.57 -1.47 -4.95
CA ILE A 117 -12.29 -0.30 -5.43
C ILE A 117 -13.68 -0.74 -5.86
N VAL A 118 -14.70 -0.07 -5.35
CA VAL A 118 -16.08 -0.23 -5.80
C VAL A 118 -16.59 1.14 -6.25
N GLY A 119 -16.95 1.25 -7.52
CA GLY A 119 -17.44 2.49 -8.10
C GLY A 119 -18.82 2.34 -8.71
N TYR A 120 -19.64 3.35 -8.54
CA TYR A 120 -20.95 3.49 -9.18
C TYR A 120 -20.97 4.80 -9.95
N ASP A 121 -21.33 4.69 -11.24
CA ASP A 121 -21.49 5.82 -12.15
C ASP A 121 -22.92 5.87 -12.68
N ASP A 122 -23.59 7.01 -12.54
CA ASP A 122 -24.84 7.35 -13.20
C ASP A 122 -24.61 8.56 -14.10
N ILE A 123 -24.28 8.28 -15.37
CA ILE A 123 -23.97 9.30 -16.39
C ILE A 123 -25.18 10.20 -16.64
N ALA A 124 -26.40 9.64 -16.59
CA ALA A 124 -27.60 10.40 -16.90
C ALA A 124 -27.92 11.45 -15.83
N SER A 125 -27.66 11.16 -14.57
CA SER A 125 -27.85 12.10 -13.45
C SER A 125 -26.58 12.85 -13.05
N GLY A 126 -25.42 12.50 -13.62
CA GLY A 126 -24.13 13.11 -13.34
C GLY A 126 -23.48 12.72 -12.01
N HIS A 127 -23.96 11.65 -11.36
CA HIS A 127 -23.48 11.19 -10.07
C HIS A 127 -22.45 10.06 -10.22
N GLN A 128 -21.34 10.17 -9.48
CA GLN A 128 -20.31 9.13 -9.36
C GLN A 128 -19.97 8.94 -7.90
N LEU A 129 -19.87 7.67 -7.46
CA LEU A 129 -19.49 7.30 -6.10
C LEU A 129 -18.39 6.25 -6.17
N THR A 130 -17.29 6.45 -5.46
CA THR A 130 -16.20 5.47 -5.40
C THR A 130 -15.79 5.22 -3.95
N LEU A 131 -15.81 3.97 -3.55
CA LEU A 131 -15.20 3.46 -2.32
C LEU A 131 -13.84 2.87 -2.66
N LEU A 132 -12.83 3.21 -1.89
CA LEU A 132 -11.47 2.72 -2.02
C LEU A 132 -11.02 2.18 -0.66
N PHE A 133 -10.80 0.89 -0.58
CA PHE A 133 -10.20 0.22 0.57
C PHE A 133 -8.79 -0.21 0.24
N ASN A 134 -7.82 0.11 1.11
CA ASN A 134 -6.45 -0.37 1.06
C ASN A 134 -6.14 -1.08 2.38
N TYR A 135 -5.44 -2.20 2.30
CA TYR A 135 -4.93 -2.92 3.44
C TYR A 135 -3.47 -3.29 3.21
N ASN A 136 -2.65 -3.08 4.23
CA ASN A 136 -1.26 -3.52 4.25
C ASN A 136 -1.05 -4.38 5.49
N GLY A 137 -0.38 -5.52 5.31
CA GLY A 137 0.11 -6.35 6.40
C GLY A 137 1.10 -5.60 7.29
N GLU A 138 1.44 -6.21 8.41
CA GLU A 138 2.55 -5.76 9.26
C GLU A 138 3.87 -5.82 8.49
N PHE A 139 4.81 -4.94 8.82
CA PHE A 139 6.16 -4.99 8.27
C PHE A 139 7.19 -4.31 9.20
N ILE A 140 8.46 -4.66 9.01
CA ILE A 140 9.58 -4.05 9.72
C ILE A 140 9.74 -2.60 9.27
N ALA A 141 9.44 -1.65 10.15
CA ALA A 141 9.61 -0.22 9.91
C ALA A 141 11.06 0.24 10.13
N ASP A 142 11.70 -0.23 11.20
CA ASP A 142 13.13 -0.01 11.50
C ASP A 142 13.75 -1.32 11.99
N VAL A 143 14.88 -1.69 11.47
CA VAL A 143 15.62 -2.89 11.89
C VAL A 143 16.33 -2.64 13.21
N GLY A 144 16.14 -3.52 14.19
CA GLY A 144 16.83 -3.48 15.47
C GLY A 144 18.26 -4.01 15.36
N ILE A 145 19.24 -3.27 15.86
CA ILE A 145 20.62 -3.74 16.02
C ILE A 145 21.05 -3.67 17.48
N ASP A 146 22.21 -4.24 17.83
CA ASP A 146 22.73 -4.28 19.19
C ASP A 146 21.75 -4.92 20.20
N GLN A 147 21.09 -6.04 19.81
CA GLN A 147 20.10 -6.78 20.61
C GLN A 147 18.77 -6.05 20.83
N LEU A 148 18.51 -4.94 20.13
CA LEU A 148 17.18 -4.35 20.08
C LEU A 148 16.26 -5.17 19.15
N PRO A 149 15.01 -5.39 19.52
CA PRO A 149 14.01 -5.92 18.59
C PRO A 149 13.74 -4.94 17.46
N ASP A 150 13.27 -5.46 16.32
CA ASP A 150 12.77 -4.65 15.23
C ASP A 150 11.59 -3.77 15.67
N VAL A 151 11.45 -2.63 15.03
CA VAL A 151 10.25 -1.80 15.13
C VAL A 151 9.32 -2.21 14.00
N LEU A 152 8.16 -2.74 14.35
CA LEU A 152 7.13 -3.16 13.41
C LEU A 152 6.11 -2.03 13.23
N LEU A 153 5.64 -1.83 12.01
CA LEU A 153 4.41 -1.09 11.73
C LEU A 153 3.29 -2.11 11.59
N GLU A 154 2.33 -2.01 12.50
CA GLU A 154 1.19 -2.92 12.56
C GLU A 154 0.32 -2.86 11.30
N ALA A 155 -0.31 -3.99 10.97
CA ALA A 155 -1.22 -4.10 9.86
C ALA A 155 -2.40 -3.13 9.98
N ARG A 156 -2.81 -2.51 8.85
CA ARG A 156 -3.92 -1.56 8.88
C ARG A 156 -4.70 -1.49 7.58
N GLY A 157 -6.00 -1.23 7.72
CA GLY A 157 -6.91 -0.94 6.62
C GLY A 157 -7.32 0.54 6.61
N GLU A 158 -7.39 1.15 5.43
CA GLU A 158 -7.87 2.52 5.22
C GLU A 158 -9.00 2.53 4.20
N LEU A 159 -10.14 3.13 4.53
CA LEU A 159 -11.30 3.27 3.66
C LEU A 159 -11.51 4.73 3.31
N ASN A 160 -11.60 5.03 2.03
CA ASN A 160 -11.85 6.36 1.48
C ASN A 160 -13.12 6.35 0.64
N LEU A 161 -13.86 7.46 0.68
CA LEU A 161 -15.06 7.69 -0.13
C LEU A 161 -14.83 8.92 -1.00
N ILE A 162 -15.10 8.78 -2.29
CA ILE A 162 -15.08 9.88 -3.24
C ILE A 162 -16.45 9.99 -3.88
N TYR A 163 -17.06 11.15 -3.79
CA TYR A 163 -18.29 11.49 -4.47
C TYR A 163 -18.05 12.62 -5.44
N ARG A 164 -18.50 12.45 -6.68
CA ARG A 164 -18.45 13.47 -7.72
C ARG A 164 -19.85 13.70 -8.27
N TYR A 165 -20.17 14.97 -8.52
CA TYR A 165 -21.41 15.37 -9.12
C TYR A 165 -21.16 16.40 -10.25
N ASN A 166 -21.49 16.02 -11.46
CA ASN A 166 -21.46 16.90 -12.60
C ASN A 166 -22.75 17.75 -12.62
N LEU A 167 -22.70 18.97 -12.09
CA LEU A 167 -23.85 19.87 -12.03
C LEU A 167 -24.22 20.38 -13.42
N SER A 168 -23.24 20.54 -14.30
CA SER A 168 -23.37 20.89 -15.73
C SER A 168 -22.16 20.39 -16.49
N GLU A 169 -22.14 20.55 -17.81
CA GLU A 169 -20.96 20.28 -18.65
C GLU A 169 -19.71 21.06 -18.18
N ALA A 170 -19.91 22.25 -17.62
CA ALA A 170 -18.82 23.14 -17.19
C ALA A 170 -18.50 23.06 -15.69
N LEU A 171 -19.36 22.47 -14.85
CA LEU A 171 -19.19 22.53 -13.40
C LEU A 171 -19.32 21.16 -12.73
N THR A 172 -18.24 20.75 -12.10
CA THR A 172 -18.17 19.51 -11.30
C THR A 172 -17.87 19.83 -9.82
N LEU A 173 -18.66 19.26 -8.92
CA LEU A 173 -18.41 19.20 -7.49
C LEU A 173 -17.77 17.86 -7.14
N GLN A 174 -16.72 17.86 -6.32
CA GLN A 174 -16.14 16.65 -5.73
C GLN A 174 -16.04 16.79 -4.22
N ALA A 175 -16.45 15.76 -3.50
CA ALA A 175 -16.22 15.59 -2.07
C ALA A 175 -15.43 14.31 -1.84
N LYS A 176 -14.41 14.35 -1.00
CA LYS A 176 -13.60 13.19 -0.61
C LYS A 176 -13.57 13.12 0.91
N VAL A 177 -13.88 11.94 1.43
CA VAL A 177 -13.70 11.61 2.85
C VAL A 177 -12.63 10.55 2.95
N GLU A 178 -11.57 10.85 3.69
CA GLU A 178 -10.41 9.97 3.88
C GLU A 178 -10.43 9.35 5.26
N ASN A 179 -9.92 8.12 5.32
CA ASN A 179 -9.75 7.37 6.57
C ASN A 179 -11.07 7.18 7.35
N LEU A 180 -12.14 6.75 6.66
CA LEU A 180 -13.46 6.51 7.25
C LEU A 180 -13.45 5.51 8.42
N LEU A 181 -12.47 4.60 8.45
CA LEU A 181 -12.28 3.65 9.55
C LEU A 181 -11.56 4.28 10.76
N ASN A 182 -11.08 5.53 10.62
CA ASN A 182 -10.22 6.19 11.61
C ASN A 182 -9.07 5.28 12.09
N ALA A 183 -8.44 4.58 11.12
CA ALA A 183 -7.41 3.60 11.41
C ALA A 183 -6.21 4.23 12.12
N GLU A 184 -5.83 3.64 13.24
CA GLU A 184 -4.64 4.02 13.97
C GLU A 184 -3.37 3.65 13.21
N VAL A 185 -2.31 4.39 13.42
CA VAL A 185 -0.94 4.04 13.02
C VAL A 185 -0.21 3.64 14.28
N GLU A 186 0.09 2.35 14.39
CA GLU A 186 0.74 1.78 15.56
C GLU A 186 2.08 1.17 15.18
N TYR A 187 3.11 1.54 15.93
CA TYR A 187 4.43 0.93 15.88
C TYR A 187 4.66 0.16 17.17
N THR A 188 5.16 -1.07 17.04
CA THR A 188 5.53 -1.92 18.18
C THR A 188 7.02 -2.22 18.16
N GLN A 189 7.60 -2.50 19.33
CA GLN A 189 8.98 -2.95 19.48
C GLN A 189 9.05 -3.97 20.62
N GLY A 190 9.48 -5.20 20.34
CA GLY A 190 9.52 -6.28 21.34
C GLY A 190 8.16 -6.60 21.95
N GLY A 191 7.09 -6.54 21.15
CA GLY A 191 5.70 -6.78 21.56
C GLY A 191 5.08 -5.67 22.43
N LYS A 192 5.67 -4.48 22.47
CA LYS A 192 5.15 -3.31 23.19
C LYS A 192 4.91 -2.16 22.23
N VAL A 193 3.86 -1.39 22.47
CA VAL A 193 3.59 -0.17 21.72
C VAL A 193 4.75 0.81 21.89
N PHE A 194 5.42 1.10 20.79
CA PHE A 194 6.53 2.06 20.71
C PHE A 194 6.02 3.46 20.40
N GLN A 195 5.08 3.55 19.45
CA GLN A 195 4.42 4.80 19.07
C GLN A 195 3.03 4.49 18.54
N ARG A 196 2.05 5.32 18.85
CA ARG A 196 0.68 5.23 18.32
C ARG A 196 0.14 6.62 18.06
N TYR A 197 -0.57 6.78 16.96
CA TYR A 197 -1.32 8.00 16.67
C TYR A 197 -2.48 7.73 15.70
N GLU A 198 -3.51 8.57 15.77
CA GLU A 198 -4.61 8.60 14.83
C GLU A 198 -4.36 9.69 13.78
N LYS A 199 -4.56 9.38 12.51
CA LYS A 199 -4.54 10.41 11.45
C LYS A 199 -5.80 11.26 11.45
N GLY A 200 -6.91 10.72 12.01
CA GLY A 200 -8.23 11.32 11.97
C GLY A 200 -8.91 11.17 10.60
N LEU A 201 -10.13 11.68 10.54
CA LEU A 201 -10.90 11.76 9.29
C LEU A 201 -10.46 13.00 8.48
N GLY A 202 -10.18 12.80 7.20
CA GLY A 202 -9.92 13.88 6.25
C GLY A 202 -11.19 14.23 5.47
N LEU A 203 -11.48 15.52 5.26
CA LEU A 203 -12.55 15.99 4.37
C LEU A 203 -11.97 16.99 3.38
N GLN A 204 -12.18 16.74 2.10
CA GLN A 204 -11.82 17.64 1.00
C GLN A 204 -13.05 17.93 0.15
N VAL A 205 -13.23 19.19 -0.26
CA VAL A 205 -14.27 19.61 -1.21
C VAL A 205 -13.58 20.40 -2.32
N ALA A 206 -13.86 20.07 -3.55
CA ALA A 206 -13.31 20.74 -4.72
C ALA A 206 -14.42 21.07 -5.72
N PHE A 207 -14.26 22.21 -6.40
CA PHE A 207 -15.08 22.64 -7.53
C PHE A 207 -14.16 22.76 -8.75
N ASN A 208 -14.54 22.12 -9.84
CA ASN A 208 -13.88 22.30 -11.12
C ASN A 208 -14.83 23.02 -12.08
N TRP A 209 -14.36 24.13 -12.62
CA TRP A 209 -15.13 24.94 -13.57
C TRP A 209 -14.31 25.13 -14.84
N GLU A 210 -14.84 24.62 -15.94
CA GLU A 210 -14.30 24.79 -17.28
C GLU A 210 -15.06 25.92 -18.00
N PHE A 211 -14.33 26.87 -18.60
CA PHE A 211 -14.87 28.04 -19.28
C PHE A 211 -14.25 28.21 -20.69
#